data_bf84af969930cf46723b7ab518a621d2
#
_entry.id   bf84af969930cf46723b7ab518a621d2
#
_cell.length_a   1.000
_cell.length_b   1.000
_cell.length_c   1.000
_cell.angle_alpha   90.00
_cell.angle_beta   90.00
_cell.angle_gamma   90.00
#
_symmetry.space_group_name_H-M   'P 1'
#
loop_
_entity.id
_entity.type
_entity.pdbx_description
1 polymer ?
#
loop_
_entity_poly.entity_id
_entity_poly.type
_entity_poly.pdbx_seq_one_letter_code
_entity_poly.pdbx_strand_id
1 'polypeptide(L)'
;MHTPAPKQVLIIGAGLTGSTLTHYLSHLPNGNQLRLTLWERSGGPGGRFSTVRSQQPPGAAIIDDGAQYITRGAGTHAPDGALYDALLSHGVIEKYTGVIAGAKPGSEAQENYVCRDGMSSVAQHLLKGTPVEYERCAVELSAKADRWCVTDTAGQTAEFDAVVVTSPVPQLLELQGEALHALLAPHREALGRVASRYSQRFAACVYYDEAAWAHFEAVPWASAYVKPPEGGSTSLVYVSIEPRKRQLEPAAAAPALLLHSSVPFGFKNAEKSPAEVLPTMLADLDKVVPGLPAPTHAVASRWKISQVPAPEAEMRGVTGL
;
A
#
# COMPACT_ATOMS: atom_id res chain seq x y z
N MET A 1 -33.28 -30.57 7.99
CA MET A 1 -32.98 -29.63 6.87
C MET A 1 -31.49 -29.69 6.61
N HIS A 2 -31.07 -30.03 5.39
CA HIS A 2 -29.64 -30.07 5.06
C HIS A 2 -29.16 -28.62 4.86
N THR A 3 -28.30 -28.13 5.73
CA THR A 3 -27.63 -26.85 5.50
C THR A 3 -26.72 -27.02 4.29
N PRO A 4 -26.84 -26.20 3.23
CA PRO A 4 -25.95 -26.28 2.08
C PRO A 4 -24.49 -26.07 2.50
N ALA A 5 -23.56 -26.73 1.83
CA ALA A 5 -22.14 -26.55 2.09
C ALA A 5 -21.74 -25.07 1.86
N PRO A 6 -20.82 -24.52 2.68
CA PRO A 6 -20.37 -23.15 2.50
C PRO A 6 -19.75 -22.94 1.12
N LYS A 7 -20.06 -21.79 0.50
CA LYS A 7 -19.46 -21.39 -0.78
C LYS A 7 -17.97 -21.07 -0.61
N GLN A 8 -17.14 -21.67 -1.45
CA GLN A 8 -15.69 -21.41 -1.48
C GLN A 8 -15.42 -20.13 -2.27
N VAL A 9 -14.87 -19.13 -1.63
CA VAL A 9 -14.58 -17.83 -2.25
C VAL A 9 -13.09 -17.54 -2.17
N LEU A 10 -12.47 -17.31 -3.33
CA LEU A 10 -11.09 -16.83 -3.41
C LEU A 10 -11.07 -15.32 -3.54
N ILE A 11 -10.22 -14.68 -2.75
CA ILE A 11 -9.87 -13.27 -2.90
C ILE A 11 -8.39 -13.21 -3.32
N ILE A 12 -8.12 -12.65 -4.51
CA ILE A 12 -6.76 -12.48 -5.02
C ILE A 12 -6.26 -11.10 -4.63
N GLY A 13 -5.25 -11.09 -3.75
CA GLY A 13 -4.60 -9.90 -3.18
C GLY A 13 -4.99 -9.65 -1.73
N ALA A 14 -3.98 -9.66 -0.83
CA ALA A 14 -4.11 -9.32 0.59
C ALA A 14 -3.72 -7.85 0.87
N GLY A 15 -3.94 -6.95 -0.10
CA GLY A 15 -3.85 -5.51 0.08
C GLY A 15 -5.05 -4.96 0.86
N LEU A 16 -5.10 -3.63 1.06
CA LEU A 16 -6.18 -2.98 1.81
C LEU A 16 -7.58 -3.39 1.32
N THR A 17 -7.79 -3.41 0.00
CA THR A 17 -9.09 -3.78 -0.58
C THR A 17 -9.48 -5.22 -0.25
N GLY A 18 -8.59 -6.18 -0.48
CA GLY A 18 -8.86 -7.59 -0.21
C GLY A 18 -9.06 -7.86 1.28
N SER A 19 -8.24 -7.27 2.14
CA SER A 19 -8.37 -7.43 3.60
C SER A 19 -9.65 -6.79 4.14
N THR A 20 -10.03 -5.61 3.64
CA THR A 20 -11.28 -4.95 4.03
C THR A 20 -12.49 -5.77 3.57
N LEU A 21 -12.51 -6.24 2.33
CA LEU A 21 -13.58 -7.11 1.83
C LEU A 21 -13.70 -8.38 2.68
N THR A 22 -12.58 -9.02 2.97
CA THR A 22 -12.55 -10.22 3.82
C THR A 22 -13.14 -9.96 5.18
N HIS A 23 -12.74 -8.86 5.82
CA HIS A 23 -13.28 -8.46 7.12
C HIS A 23 -14.81 -8.32 7.06
N TYR A 24 -15.34 -7.56 6.12
CA TYR A 24 -16.79 -7.37 6.00
C TYR A 24 -17.54 -8.68 5.70
N LEU A 25 -17.04 -9.51 4.76
CA LEU A 25 -17.68 -10.79 4.43
C LEU A 25 -17.71 -11.74 5.62
N SER A 26 -16.65 -11.78 6.44
CA SER A 26 -16.57 -12.61 7.63
C SER A 26 -17.55 -12.19 8.74
N HIS A 27 -17.95 -10.91 8.75
CA HIS A 27 -18.85 -10.34 9.77
C HIS A 27 -20.29 -10.19 9.28
N LEU A 28 -20.63 -10.66 8.08
CA LEU A 28 -22.02 -10.71 7.64
C LEU A 28 -22.85 -11.66 8.52
N PRO A 29 -24.13 -11.41 8.74
CA PRO A 29 -25.04 -12.30 9.48
C PRO A 29 -25.01 -13.76 8.97
N ASN A 30 -24.78 -13.95 7.68
CA ASN A 30 -24.64 -15.25 7.02
C ASN A 30 -23.19 -15.55 6.58
N GLY A 31 -22.20 -14.91 7.19
CA GLY A 31 -20.79 -15.09 6.85
C GLY A 31 -20.28 -16.52 6.99
N ASN A 32 -20.90 -17.33 7.86
CA ASN A 32 -20.66 -18.76 8.01
C ASN A 32 -21.04 -19.61 6.77
N GLN A 33 -21.78 -19.05 5.82
CA GLN A 33 -22.08 -19.68 4.53
C GLN A 33 -20.96 -19.46 3.50
N LEU A 34 -19.93 -18.68 3.84
CA LEU A 34 -18.76 -18.43 3.00
C LEU A 34 -17.52 -19.04 3.64
N ARG A 35 -16.73 -19.71 2.83
CA ARG A 35 -15.36 -20.10 3.18
C ARG A 35 -14.38 -19.26 2.38
N LEU A 36 -13.78 -18.26 3.03
CA LEU A 36 -12.88 -17.31 2.41
C LEU A 36 -11.44 -17.85 2.42
N THR A 37 -10.76 -17.71 1.29
CA THR A 37 -9.32 -17.97 1.14
C THR A 37 -8.72 -16.78 0.41
N LEU A 38 -7.55 -16.33 0.83
CA LEU A 38 -6.81 -15.28 0.13
C LEU A 38 -5.53 -15.87 -0.46
N TRP A 39 -5.23 -15.46 -1.71
CA TRP A 39 -3.91 -15.67 -2.31
C TRP A 39 -3.19 -14.33 -2.41
N GLU A 40 -1.98 -14.27 -1.88
CA GLU A 40 -1.13 -13.09 -1.93
C GLU A 40 0.24 -13.47 -2.52
N ARG A 41 0.66 -12.74 -3.54
CA ARG A 41 1.92 -13.00 -4.24
C ARG A 41 3.16 -12.70 -3.40
N SER A 42 3.03 -11.82 -2.42
CA SER A 42 4.12 -11.38 -1.54
C SER A 42 4.18 -12.24 -0.28
N GLY A 43 5.29 -12.16 0.46
CA GLY A 43 5.47 -12.86 1.74
C GLY A 43 4.68 -12.25 2.90
N GLY A 44 3.84 -11.25 2.67
CA GLY A 44 3.02 -10.62 3.71
C GLY A 44 1.91 -9.73 3.14
N PRO A 45 0.90 -9.38 3.97
CA PRO A 45 -0.21 -8.56 3.56
C PRO A 45 0.14 -7.07 3.54
N GLY A 46 -0.69 -6.27 2.87
CA GLY A 46 -0.58 -4.80 2.84
C GLY A 46 -0.64 -4.24 1.43
N GLY A 47 0.00 -4.87 0.45
CA GLY A 47 0.08 -4.36 -0.91
C GLY A 47 0.67 -2.93 -0.92
N ARG A 48 -0.10 -1.90 -1.34
CA ARG A 48 0.35 -0.50 -1.31
C ARG A 48 0.35 0.14 0.08
N PHE A 49 -0.12 -0.55 1.10
CA PHE A 49 0.09 -0.28 2.52
C PHE A 49 1.31 -1.03 3.04
N SER A 50 2.36 -1.08 2.24
CA SER A 50 3.59 -1.80 2.54
C SER A 50 4.37 -1.14 3.69
N THR A 51 4.97 -1.99 4.50
CA THR A 51 5.86 -1.61 5.60
C THR A 51 7.12 -2.47 5.53
N VAL A 52 8.26 -1.83 5.38
CA VAL A 52 9.58 -2.46 5.44
C VAL A 52 10.04 -2.53 6.89
N ARG A 53 10.50 -3.70 7.31
CA ARG A 53 11.10 -3.92 8.62
C ARG A 53 12.57 -4.28 8.43
N SER A 54 13.46 -3.39 8.83
CA SER A 54 14.89 -3.68 8.78
C SER A 54 15.25 -4.69 9.85
N GLN A 55 16.10 -5.64 9.48
CA GLN A 55 16.72 -6.58 10.42
C GLN A 55 18.11 -6.10 10.87
N GLN A 56 18.58 -4.94 10.40
CA GLN A 56 19.90 -4.38 10.69
C GLN A 56 19.79 -2.89 11.04
N PRO A 57 20.52 -2.45 12.06
CA PRO A 57 21.05 -3.08 13.25
C PRO A 57 20.03 -3.20 14.40
N PRO A 58 20.38 -3.66 15.61
CA PRO A 58 19.44 -3.97 16.68
C PRO A 58 18.57 -2.75 17.03
N GLY A 59 17.25 -2.92 16.86
CA GLY A 59 16.25 -1.86 16.96
C GLY A 59 15.54 -1.71 15.61
N ALA A 60 14.71 -2.68 15.31
CA ALA A 60 14.05 -2.82 13.99
C ALA A 60 13.37 -1.53 13.55
N ALA A 61 14.04 -0.75 12.71
CA ALA A 61 13.40 0.41 12.11
C ALA A 61 12.26 -0.04 11.20
N ILE A 62 11.11 0.56 11.41
CA ILE A 62 9.90 0.34 10.62
C ILE A 62 9.75 1.52 9.67
N ILE A 63 9.64 1.27 8.37
CA ILE A 63 9.46 2.28 7.34
C ILE A 63 8.27 1.91 6.46
N ASP A 64 7.31 2.82 6.32
CA ASP A 64 6.18 2.65 5.41
C ASP A 64 6.57 3.14 4.02
N ASP A 65 7.03 2.24 3.16
CA ASP A 65 7.50 2.56 1.81
C ASP A 65 6.36 2.71 0.78
N GLY A 66 5.14 2.37 1.18
CA GLY A 66 3.90 2.59 0.42
C GLY A 66 3.12 3.82 0.87
N ALA A 67 1.89 3.64 1.36
CA ALA A 67 1.06 4.70 1.92
C ALA A 67 1.68 5.25 3.22
N GLN A 68 1.58 6.58 3.39
CA GLN A 68 2.30 7.29 4.45
C GLN A 68 1.47 7.47 5.72
N TYR A 69 0.21 7.73 5.53
CA TYR A 69 -0.81 7.88 6.55
C TYR A 69 -2.20 7.69 5.92
N ILE A 70 -3.19 7.51 6.75
CA ILE A 70 -4.59 7.39 6.35
C ILE A 70 -5.27 8.72 6.62
N THR A 71 -6.01 9.25 5.64
CA THR A 71 -6.78 10.49 5.82
C THR A 71 -8.26 10.17 5.87
N ARG A 72 -8.93 10.62 6.93
CA ARG A 72 -10.39 10.64 7.01
C ARG A 72 -10.88 11.97 6.50
N GLY A 73 -11.52 11.99 5.33
CA GLY A 73 -12.08 13.21 4.74
C GLY A 73 -13.34 13.67 5.48
N ALA A 74 -13.53 14.98 5.61
CA ALA A 74 -14.81 15.55 6.03
C ALA A 74 -15.89 15.16 5.00
N GLY A 75 -16.95 14.48 5.43
CA GLY A 75 -18.08 14.08 4.58
C GLY A 75 -17.95 12.70 3.92
N THR A 76 -16.96 11.89 4.25
CA THR A 76 -16.99 10.46 3.91
C THR A 76 -18.14 9.80 4.67
N HIS A 77 -19.23 9.52 3.93
CA HIS A 77 -20.43 8.96 4.50
C HIS A 77 -20.23 7.54 5.03
N ALA A 78 -20.57 7.42 6.20
CA ALA A 78 -21.00 6.38 7.12
C ALA A 78 -20.59 4.91 7.05
N PRO A 79 -20.41 4.14 5.98
CA PRO A 79 -19.94 2.76 6.17
C PRO A 79 -18.51 2.74 6.73
N ASP A 80 -17.69 3.74 6.36
CA ASP A 80 -16.26 3.79 6.72
C ASP A 80 -16.03 4.24 8.17
N GLY A 81 -16.95 4.99 8.77
CA GLY A 81 -16.82 5.50 10.14
C GLY A 81 -16.62 4.38 11.16
N ALA A 82 -17.43 3.33 11.07
CA ALA A 82 -17.36 2.20 12.00
C ALA A 82 -16.02 1.43 11.88
N LEU A 83 -15.45 1.32 10.68
CA LEU A 83 -14.15 0.69 10.49
C LEU A 83 -13.03 1.51 11.12
N TYR A 84 -13.02 2.85 10.91
CA TYR A 84 -12.04 3.73 11.56
C TYR A 84 -12.13 3.65 13.08
N ASP A 85 -13.35 3.70 13.63
CA ASP A 85 -13.58 3.64 15.07
C ASP A 85 -13.14 2.28 15.64
N ALA A 86 -13.36 1.19 14.93
CA ALA A 86 -12.86 -0.14 15.29
C ALA A 86 -11.34 -0.21 15.28
N LEU A 87 -10.68 0.30 14.23
CA LEU A 87 -9.22 0.32 14.13
C LEU A 87 -8.58 1.17 15.23
N LEU A 88 -9.21 2.31 15.59
CA LEU A 88 -8.80 3.16 16.70
C LEU A 88 -8.95 2.45 18.04
N SER A 89 -10.12 1.85 18.30
CA SER A 89 -10.39 1.15 19.56
C SER A 89 -9.48 -0.04 19.80
N HIS A 90 -9.01 -0.68 18.72
CA HIS A 90 -8.04 -1.77 18.79
C HIS A 90 -6.57 -1.30 18.77
N GLY A 91 -6.31 0.01 18.72
CA GLY A 91 -4.96 0.57 18.68
C GLY A 91 -4.19 0.24 17.39
N VAL A 92 -4.88 -0.12 16.31
CA VAL A 92 -4.23 -0.41 15.01
C VAL A 92 -3.80 0.87 14.33
N ILE A 93 -4.63 1.91 14.43
CA ILE A 93 -4.33 3.26 13.99
C ILE A 93 -4.41 4.23 15.17
N GLU A 94 -3.65 5.31 15.10
CA GLU A 94 -3.69 6.41 16.06
C GLU A 94 -3.68 7.75 15.32
N LYS A 95 -4.18 8.80 15.96
CA LYS A 95 -4.23 10.13 15.36
C LYS A 95 -2.81 10.63 15.12
N TYR A 96 -2.54 11.07 13.89
CA TYR A 96 -1.25 11.66 13.53
C TYR A 96 -1.18 13.10 14.05
N THR A 97 -0.36 13.33 15.07
CA THR A 97 -0.17 14.66 15.68
C THR A 97 1.13 15.33 15.24
N GLY A 98 1.99 14.61 14.50
CA GLY A 98 3.23 15.15 13.96
C GLY A 98 3.00 16.22 12.89
N VAL A 99 3.91 17.19 12.82
CA VAL A 99 3.85 18.25 11.81
C VAL A 99 4.10 17.69 10.42
N ILE A 100 3.19 17.97 9.47
CA ILE A 100 3.35 17.68 8.04
C ILE A 100 3.68 19.00 7.33
N ALA A 101 4.96 19.27 7.09
CA ALA A 101 5.37 20.47 6.40
C ALA A 101 4.98 20.46 4.92
N GLY A 102 4.63 21.60 4.34
CA GLY A 102 4.30 21.72 2.92
C GLY A 102 3.01 21.02 2.49
N ALA A 103 2.15 20.61 3.43
CA ALA A 103 0.84 20.06 3.15
C ALA A 103 0.00 21.00 2.28
N LYS A 104 -0.94 20.44 1.52
CA LYS A 104 -1.83 21.27 0.67
C LYS A 104 -2.70 22.18 1.52
N PRO A 105 -2.91 23.44 1.13
CA PRO A 105 -3.88 24.31 1.80
C PRO A 105 -5.26 23.64 1.87
N GLY A 106 -5.94 23.76 3.01
CA GLY A 106 -7.24 23.14 3.26
C GLY A 106 -7.18 21.68 3.73
N SER A 107 -5.98 21.11 3.89
CA SER A 107 -5.82 19.77 4.49
C SER A 107 -5.85 19.80 6.02
N GLU A 108 -5.84 20.99 6.64
CA GLU A 108 -5.83 21.17 8.11
C GLU A 108 -7.11 20.65 8.78
N ALA A 109 -8.24 20.65 8.04
CA ALA A 109 -9.51 20.11 8.51
C ALA A 109 -9.63 18.58 8.39
N GLN A 110 -8.62 17.91 7.82
CA GLN A 110 -8.60 16.46 7.65
C GLN A 110 -7.93 15.80 8.84
N GLU A 111 -8.53 14.70 9.30
CA GLU A 111 -7.91 13.87 10.32
C GLU A 111 -6.99 12.84 9.66
N ASN A 112 -5.72 12.87 10.02
CA ASN A 112 -4.74 11.89 9.58
C ASN A 112 -4.44 10.89 10.69
N TYR A 113 -4.19 9.65 10.29
CA TYR A 113 -3.89 8.53 11.18
C TYR A 113 -2.64 7.80 10.71
N VAL A 114 -1.85 7.33 11.66
CA VAL A 114 -0.66 6.51 11.45
C VAL A 114 -0.81 5.17 12.18
N CYS A 115 0.05 4.23 11.87
CA CYS A 115 0.10 2.92 12.51
C CYS A 115 1.44 2.78 13.24
N ARG A 116 1.43 2.52 14.56
CA ARG A 116 2.69 2.32 15.33
C ARG A 116 3.48 1.13 14.78
N ASP A 117 2.79 0.07 14.41
CA ASP A 117 3.38 -1.16 13.87
C ASP A 117 3.53 -1.14 12.33
N GLY A 118 3.42 0.06 11.71
CA GLY A 118 3.46 0.25 10.27
C GLY A 118 2.14 0.03 9.58
N MET A 119 2.00 0.62 8.38
CA MET A 119 0.75 0.64 7.62
C MET A 119 0.21 -0.75 7.27
N SER A 120 1.09 -1.74 7.07
CA SER A 120 0.68 -3.13 6.80
C SER A 120 -0.09 -3.78 7.96
N SER A 121 0.03 -3.25 9.19
CA SER A 121 -0.72 -3.75 10.35
C SER A 121 -2.23 -3.64 10.21
N VAL A 122 -2.72 -2.68 9.41
CA VAL A 122 -4.16 -2.56 9.09
C VAL A 122 -4.65 -3.82 8.36
N ALA A 123 -3.96 -4.21 7.28
CA ALA A 123 -4.32 -5.41 6.54
C ALA A 123 -4.18 -6.68 7.40
N GLN A 124 -3.11 -6.77 8.21
CA GLN A 124 -2.91 -7.86 9.15
C GLN A 124 -4.06 -7.97 10.15
N HIS A 125 -4.53 -6.84 10.69
CA HIS A 125 -5.64 -6.81 11.63
C HIS A 125 -6.94 -7.28 10.99
N LEU A 126 -7.25 -6.79 9.79
CA LEU A 126 -8.48 -7.11 9.07
C LEU A 126 -8.54 -8.57 8.59
N LEU A 127 -7.39 -9.23 8.45
CA LEU A 127 -7.29 -10.62 8.03
C LEU A 127 -7.23 -11.62 9.19
N LYS A 128 -7.31 -11.17 10.44
CA LYS A 128 -7.27 -12.07 11.59
C LYS A 128 -8.33 -13.16 11.49
N GLY A 129 -7.90 -14.42 11.61
CA GLY A 129 -8.79 -15.58 11.54
C GLY A 129 -9.14 -16.06 10.14
N THR A 130 -8.66 -15.39 9.08
CA THR A 130 -8.86 -15.85 7.69
C THR A 130 -7.57 -16.48 7.14
N PRO A 131 -7.64 -17.65 6.49
CA PRO A 131 -6.50 -18.26 5.84
C PRO A 131 -5.96 -17.40 4.69
N VAL A 132 -4.65 -17.07 4.73
CA VAL A 132 -3.95 -16.38 3.66
C VAL A 132 -2.79 -17.25 3.19
N GLU A 133 -2.76 -17.55 1.90
CA GLU A 133 -1.68 -18.27 1.24
C GLU A 133 -0.75 -17.23 0.61
N TYR A 134 0.37 -16.98 1.29
CA TYR A 134 1.41 -16.06 0.84
C TYR A 134 2.31 -16.70 -0.22
N GLU A 135 3.05 -15.89 -0.97
CA GLU A 135 3.92 -16.30 -2.08
C GLU A 135 3.17 -17.10 -3.16
N ARG A 136 1.85 -16.91 -3.21
CA ARG A 136 0.97 -17.55 -4.16
C ARG A 136 0.36 -16.54 -5.14
N CYS A 137 0.85 -16.56 -6.38
CA CYS A 137 0.47 -15.62 -7.43
C CYS A 137 -0.45 -16.32 -8.44
N ALA A 138 -1.72 -15.89 -8.51
CA ALA A 138 -2.64 -16.36 -9.54
C ALA A 138 -2.19 -15.86 -10.92
N VAL A 139 -2.23 -16.72 -11.93
CA VAL A 139 -1.87 -16.40 -13.32
C VAL A 139 -2.97 -16.74 -14.32
N GLU A 140 -3.89 -17.64 -13.99
CA GLU A 140 -4.98 -18.03 -14.88
C GLU A 140 -6.27 -18.27 -14.11
N LEU A 141 -7.40 -17.81 -14.68
CA LEU A 141 -8.75 -18.10 -14.23
C LEU A 141 -9.54 -18.73 -15.36
N SER A 142 -9.84 -20.01 -15.25
CA SER A 142 -10.65 -20.76 -16.22
C SER A 142 -11.99 -21.20 -15.61
N ALA A 143 -13.03 -21.28 -16.43
CA ALA A 143 -14.32 -21.81 -16.01
C ALA A 143 -14.30 -23.34 -16.10
N LYS A 144 -14.83 -24.01 -15.05
CA LYS A 144 -14.99 -25.45 -15.02
C LYS A 144 -16.38 -25.81 -14.45
N ALA A 145 -17.28 -26.16 -15.33
CA ALA A 145 -18.70 -26.30 -15.01
C ALA A 145 -19.28 -24.99 -14.41
N ASP A 146 -19.73 -25.04 -13.16
CA ASP A 146 -20.28 -23.92 -12.41
C ASP A 146 -19.28 -23.27 -11.44
N ARG A 147 -17.97 -23.61 -11.57
CA ARG A 147 -16.89 -23.14 -10.67
C ARG A 147 -15.76 -22.49 -11.47
N TRP A 148 -14.98 -21.70 -10.75
CA TRP A 148 -13.71 -21.15 -11.23
C TRP A 148 -12.55 -22.08 -10.85
N CYS A 149 -11.71 -22.42 -11.80
CA CYS A 149 -10.43 -23.06 -11.59
C CYS A 149 -9.34 -21.99 -11.70
N VAL A 150 -8.57 -21.81 -10.64
CA VAL A 150 -7.51 -20.80 -10.57
C VAL A 150 -6.17 -21.48 -10.52
N THR A 151 -5.25 -21.11 -11.41
CA THR A 151 -3.88 -21.63 -11.50
C THR A 151 -2.90 -20.57 -10.97
N ASP A 152 -1.91 -21.01 -10.17
CA ASP A 152 -0.84 -20.15 -9.71
C ASP A 152 0.45 -20.30 -10.55
N THR A 153 1.47 -19.48 -10.24
CA THR A 153 2.78 -19.52 -10.92
C THR A 153 3.54 -20.84 -10.80
N ALA A 154 3.20 -21.67 -9.80
CA ALA A 154 3.77 -23.01 -9.64
C ALA A 154 3.01 -24.10 -10.44
N GLY A 155 1.95 -23.70 -11.17
CA GLY A 155 1.08 -24.61 -11.91
C GLY A 155 0.09 -25.38 -11.01
N GLN A 156 -0.02 -25.01 -9.73
CA GLN A 156 -1.01 -25.58 -8.83
C GLN A 156 -2.38 -24.98 -9.09
N THR A 157 -3.42 -25.81 -9.05
CA THR A 157 -4.80 -25.41 -9.31
C THR A 157 -5.68 -25.58 -8.09
N ALA A 158 -6.68 -24.69 -7.94
CA ALA A 158 -7.72 -24.82 -6.93
C ALA A 158 -9.07 -24.33 -7.49
N GLU A 159 -10.15 -24.91 -6.99
CA GLU A 159 -11.52 -24.62 -7.48
C GLU A 159 -12.32 -23.81 -6.45
N PHE A 160 -13.02 -22.80 -6.93
CA PHE A 160 -13.82 -21.90 -6.12
C PHE A 160 -15.20 -21.65 -6.74
N ASP A 161 -16.21 -21.40 -5.91
CA ASP A 161 -17.54 -20.99 -6.35
C ASP A 161 -17.55 -19.54 -6.85
N ALA A 162 -16.67 -18.70 -6.29
CA ALA A 162 -16.50 -17.30 -6.71
C ALA A 162 -15.03 -16.87 -6.54
N VAL A 163 -14.61 -15.93 -7.38
CA VAL A 163 -13.28 -15.31 -7.32
C VAL A 163 -13.44 -13.79 -7.34
N VAL A 164 -12.78 -13.10 -6.41
CA VAL A 164 -12.70 -11.65 -6.38
C VAL A 164 -11.24 -11.23 -6.61
N VAL A 165 -11.00 -10.46 -7.65
CA VAL A 165 -9.67 -9.94 -7.97
C VAL A 165 -9.55 -8.52 -7.44
N THR A 166 -8.64 -8.30 -6.48
CA THR A 166 -8.37 -6.98 -5.88
C THR A 166 -7.02 -6.40 -6.27
N SER A 167 -6.32 -7.07 -7.19
CA SER A 167 -5.07 -6.57 -7.75
C SER A 167 -5.30 -5.31 -8.62
N PRO A 168 -4.26 -4.46 -8.80
CA PRO A 168 -4.34 -3.34 -9.73
C PRO A 168 -4.72 -3.76 -11.15
N VAL A 169 -5.39 -2.86 -11.87
CA VAL A 169 -5.91 -3.14 -13.23
C VAL A 169 -4.85 -3.70 -14.20
N PRO A 170 -3.59 -3.19 -14.25
CA PRO A 170 -2.58 -3.81 -15.10
C PRO A 170 -2.40 -5.30 -14.85
N GLN A 171 -2.39 -5.71 -13.60
CA GLN A 171 -2.23 -7.12 -13.21
C GLN A 171 -3.49 -7.95 -13.50
N LEU A 172 -4.68 -7.38 -13.37
CA LEU A 172 -5.93 -8.02 -13.79
C LEU A 172 -5.90 -8.34 -15.28
N LEU A 173 -5.38 -7.42 -16.11
CA LEU A 173 -5.30 -7.59 -17.57
C LEU A 173 -4.21 -8.60 -18.01
N GLU A 174 -3.28 -8.94 -17.13
CA GLU A 174 -2.23 -9.95 -17.35
C GLU A 174 -2.74 -11.38 -17.07
N LEU A 175 -3.83 -11.53 -16.29
CA LEU A 175 -4.40 -12.84 -15.98
C LEU A 175 -4.90 -13.53 -17.25
N GLN A 176 -4.62 -14.81 -17.37
CA GLN A 176 -5.04 -15.64 -18.48
C GLN A 176 -6.40 -16.30 -18.20
N GLY A 177 -7.01 -16.87 -19.25
CA GLY A 177 -8.25 -17.61 -19.19
C GLY A 177 -9.33 -17.07 -20.11
N GLU A 178 -9.86 -17.92 -20.98
CA GLU A 178 -10.86 -17.53 -22.00
C GLU A 178 -12.13 -16.97 -21.35
N ALA A 179 -12.64 -17.61 -20.31
CA ALA A 179 -13.84 -17.16 -19.60
C ALA A 179 -13.63 -15.80 -18.93
N LEU A 180 -12.47 -15.56 -18.31
CA LEU A 180 -12.12 -14.25 -17.75
C LEU A 180 -12.05 -13.19 -18.86
N HIS A 181 -11.38 -13.50 -19.97
CA HIS A 181 -11.25 -12.56 -21.08
C HIS A 181 -12.60 -12.21 -21.70
N ALA A 182 -13.53 -13.18 -21.80
CA ALA A 182 -14.89 -12.93 -22.26
C ALA A 182 -15.65 -11.98 -21.34
N LEU A 183 -15.52 -12.14 -20.00
CA LEU A 183 -16.11 -11.23 -19.00
C LEU A 183 -15.53 -9.83 -19.08
N LEU A 184 -14.23 -9.70 -19.28
CA LEU A 184 -13.56 -8.41 -19.36
C LEU A 184 -13.72 -7.70 -20.70
N ALA A 185 -14.10 -8.41 -21.77
CA ALA A 185 -14.16 -7.87 -23.13
C ALA A 185 -14.99 -6.58 -23.26
N PRO A 186 -16.20 -6.45 -22.67
CA PRO A 186 -16.99 -5.22 -22.74
C PRO A 186 -16.32 -4.01 -22.05
N HIS A 187 -15.40 -4.27 -21.12
CA HIS A 187 -14.75 -3.25 -20.29
C HIS A 187 -13.29 -3.03 -20.66
N ARG A 188 -12.75 -3.78 -21.62
CA ARG A 188 -11.31 -3.82 -21.92
C ARG A 188 -10.71 -2.46 -22.27
N GLU A 189 -11.44 -1.63 -23.00
CA GLU A 189 -10.98 -0.29 -23.37
C GLU A 189 -10.90 0.62 -22.12
N ALA A 190 -11.95 0.64 -21.29
CA ALA A 190 -11.96 1.43 -20.05
C ALA A 190 -10.87 0.96 -19.07
N LEU A 191 -10.70 -0.34 -18.91
CA LEU A 191 -9.63 -0.93 -18.10
C LEU A 191 -8.25 -0.57 -18.66
N GLY A 192 -8.06 -0.58 -19.98
CA GLY A 192 -6.82 -0.16 -20.64
C GLY A 192 -6.49 1.32 -20.37
N ARG A 193 -7.49 2.22 -20.45
CA ARG A 193 -7.33 3.64 -20.08
C ARG A 193 -6.91 3.79 -18.61
N VAL A 194 -7.52 3.04 -17.70
CA VAL A 194 -7.13 3.07 -16.26
C VAL A 194 -5.72 2.53 -16.09
N ALA A 195 -5.38 1.41 -16.72
CA ALA A 195 -4.07 0.79 -16.63
C ALA A 195 -2.94 1.74 -17.07
N SER A 196 -3.15 2.51 -18.14
CA SER A 196 -2.17 3.47 -18.67
C SER A 196 -1.94 4.69 -17.79
N ARG A 197 -2.80 4.95 -16.80
CA ARG A 197 -2.74 6.13 -15.93
C ARG A 197 -2.00 5.89 -14.61
N TYR A 198 -1.57 4.66 -14.34
CA TYR A 198 -0.81 4.41 -13.13
C TYR A 198 0.51 5.16 -13.13
N SER A 199 0.75 5.90 -12.05
CA SER A 199 2.02 6.57 -11.84
C SER A 199 3.11 5.59 -11.40
N GLN A 200 4.36 5.96 -11.69
CA GLN A 200 5.55 5.26 -11.22
C GLN A 200 6.33 6.13 -10.24
N ARG A 201 6.90 5.51 -9.23
CA ARG A 201 7.72 6.19 -8.22
C ARG A 201 8.85 5.28 -7.74
N PHE A 202 9.88 5.91 -7.17
CA PHE A 202 10.85 5.23 -6.33
C PHE A 202 10.57 5.60 -4.87
N ALA A 203 10.79 4.64 -3.98
CA ALA A 203 10.84 4.84 -2.54
C ALA A 203 12.24 4.46 -2.06
N ALA A 204 12.83 5.25 -1.16
CA ALA A 204 14.10 4.91 -0.55
C ALA A 204 13.96 4.91 0.98
N CYS A 205 14.38 3.81 1.58
CA CYS A 205 14.50 3.63 3.02
C CYS A 205 15.94 3.95 3.42
N VAL A 206 16.13 4.91 4.32
CA VAL A 206 17.45 5.41 4.74
C VAL A 206 17.56 5.28 6.25
N TYR A 207 18.63 4.66 6.72
CA TYR A 207 18.84 4.31 8.13
C TYR A 207 20.08 4.98 8.66
N TYR A 208 20.05 5.41 9.92
CA TYR A 208 21.12 6.08 10.63
C TYR A 208 21.34 5.45 11.99
N ASP A 209 22.50 5.75 12.60
CA ASP A 209 22.77 5.44 14.01
C ASP A 209 21.99 6.36 14.94
N GLU A 210 21.81 5.96 16.20
CA GLU A 210 21.14 6.76 17.23
C GLU A 210 21.79 8.15 17.41
N ALA A 211 23.10 8.25 17.29
CA ALA A 211 23.82 9.52 17.39
C ALA A 211 23.36 10.55 16.34
N ALA A 212 22.80 10.11 15.24
CA ALA A 212 22.30 11.00 14.19
C ALA A 212 21.07 11.81 14.64
N TRP A 213 20.42 11.48 15.77
CA TRP A 213 19.30 12.28 16.30
C TRP A 213 19.65 13.75 16.48
N ALA A 214 20.90 14.07 16.84
CA ALA A 214 21.38 15.45 16.99
C ALA A 214 21.19 16.28 15.71
N HIS A 215 21.30 15.67 14.51
CA HIS A 215 21.08 16.36 13.24
C HIS A 215 19.60 16.62 12.94
N PHE A 216 18.69 15.95 13.62
CA PHE A 216 17.25 16.13 13.44
C PHE A 216 16.64 17.09 14.46
N GLU A 217 17.37 17.57 15.48
CA GLU A 217 16.83 18.46 16.52
C GLU A 217 16.25 19.75 15.93
N ALA A 218 16.92 20.34 14.95
CA ALA A 218 16.46 21.54 14.25
C ALA A 218 15.36 21.31 13.21
N VAL A 219 14.99 20.03 12.92
CA VAL A 219 13.95 19.70 11.96
C VAL A 219 12.58 19.75 12.66
N PRO A 220 11.69 20.71 12.33
CA PRO A 220 10.46 20.94 13.09
C PRO A 220 9.30 20.02 12.69
N TRP A 221 9.48 19.13 11.73
CA TRP A 221 8.43 18.26 11.18
C TRP A 221 8.72 16.77 11.38
N ALA A 222 7.66 15.99 11.34
CA ALA A 222 7.73 14.53 11.28
C ALA A 222 7.70 14.03 9.83
N SER A 223 7.06 14.80 8.94
CA SER A 223 7.09 14.56 7.50
C SER A 223 6.97 15.88 6.73
N ALA A 224 7.43 15.87 5.47
CA ALA A 224 7.41 17.04 4.62
C ALA A 224 7.09 16.69 3.16
N TYR A 225 6.20 17.48 2.56
CA TYR A 225 6.07 17.54 1.10
C TYR A 225 7.14 18.48 0.55
N VAL A 226 8.01 17.93 -0.29
CA VAL A 226 9.14 18.64 -0.89
C VAL A 226 8.68 19.34 -2.16
N LYS A 227 8.88 20.64 -2.22
CA LYS A 227 8.67 21.42 -3.44
C LYS A 227 9.99 21.61 -4.17
N PRO A 228 10.01 21.55 -5.51
CA PRO A 228 11.20 21.90 -6.25
C PRO A 228 11.59 23.36 -5.95
N PRO A 229 12.88 23.68 -5.91
CA PRO A 229 13.31 25.09 -5.83
C PRO A 229 12.82 25.87 -7.05
N GLU A 230 12.71 27.19 -6.92
CA GLU A 230 12.28 28.06 -8.02
C GLU A 230 13.20 27.87 -9.25
N GLY A 231 12.59 27.59 -10.40
CA GLY A 231 13.33 27.32 -11.64
C GLY A 231 14.13 26.01 -11.67
N GLY A 232 14.03 25.16 -10.62
CA GLY A 232 14.76 23.93 -10.48
C GLY A 232 13.88 22.68 -10.49
N SER A 233 14.51 21.53 -10.22
CA SER A 233 13.87 20.25 -10.08
C SER A 233 14.34 19.50 -8.83
N THR A 234 13.54 18.61 -8.32
CA THR A 234 13.92 17.66 -7.27
C THR A 234 13.43 16.26 -7.61
N SER A 235 14.21 15.26 -7.24
CA SER A 235 13.76 13.87 -7.32
C SER A 235 12.68 13.56 -6.30
N LEU A 236 12.65 14.28 -5.18
CA LEU A 236 11.78 14.00 -4.03
C LEU A 236 10.47 14.76 -4.11
N VAL A 237 9.40 14.16 -3.58
CA VAL A 237 8.10 14.80 -3.34
C VAL A 237 7.68 14.69 -1.88
N TYR A 238 8.22 13.72 -1.15
CA TYR A 238 7.87 13.49 0.25
C TYR A 238 9.04 12.86 1.00
N VAL A 239 9.22 13.32 2.23
CA VAL A 239 10.20 12.79 3.18
C VAL A 239 9.49 12.62 4.52
N SER A 240 9.75 11.51 5.23
CA SER A 240 9.31 11.35 6.61
C SER A 240 10.43 10.83 7.50
N ILE A 241 10.44 11.30 8.74
CA ILE A 241 11.25 10.78 9.84
C ILE A 241 10.37 9.74 10.53
N GLU A 242 10.59 8.48 10.21
CA GLU A 242 9.65 7.41 10.52
C GLU A 242 9.37 7.22 12.02
N PRO A 243 10.35 7.30 12.95
CA PRO A 243 10.03 7.28 14.38
C PRO A 243 9.15 8.47 14.82
N ARG A 244 9.42 9.70 14.33
CA ARG A 244 8.57 10.87 14.64
C ARG A 244 7.18 10.77 14.05
N LYS A 245 7.05 10.23 12.83
CA LYS A 245 5.75 9.97 12.21
C LYS A 245 4.91 9.02 13.06
N ARG A 246 5.53 8.03 13.67
CA ARG A 246 4.88 7.07 14.60
C ARG A 246 4.83 7.55 16.03
N GLN A 247 5.19 8.81 16.28
CA GLN A 247 5.12 9.42 17.60
C GLN A 247 5.92 8.63 18.66
N LEU A 248 7.06 8.06 18.24
CA LEU A 248 7.98 7.35 19.10
C LEU A 248 8.99 8.34 19.70
N GLU A 249 9.34 8.14 20.96
CA GLU A 249 10.43 8.86 21.59
C GLU A 249 11.78 8.52 20.93
N PRO A 250 12.72 9.48 20.81
CA PRO A 250 14.03 9.24 20.19
C PRO A 250 14.80 8.06 20.78
N ALA A 251 14.65 7.79 22.09
CA ALA A 251 15.26 6.64 22.74
C ALA A 251 14.64 5.29 22.35
N ALA A 252 13.48 5.28 21.68
CA ALA A 252 12.79 4.05 21.31
C ALA A 252 13.23 3.48 19.96
N ALA A 253 13.83 4.30 19.09
CA ALA A 253 14.29 3.86 17.77
C ALA A 253 15.34 4.81 17.20
N ALA A 254 16.32 4.30 16.47
CA ALA A 254 17.26 5.11 15.70
C ALA A 254 16.56 5.85 14.55
N PRO A 255 17.11 6.98 14.06
CA PRO A 255 16.52 7.70 12.95
C PRO A 255 16.44 6.84 11.69
N ALA A 256 15.26 6.81 11.09
CA ALA A 256 15.02 6.17 9.81
C ALA A 256 14.11 7.07 8.98
N LEU A 257 14.44 7.23 7.70
CA LEU A 257 13.68 8.09 6.80
C LEU A 257 13.10 7.30 5.65
N LEU A 258 11.93 7.72 5.23
CA LEU A 258 11.40 7.38 3.93
C LEU A 258 11.53 8.57 3.00
N LEU A 259 11.97 8.30 1.78
CA LEU A 259 11.98 9.24 0.66
C LEU A 259 11.06 8.71 -0.44
N HIS A 260 10.09 9.50 -0.89
CA HIS A 260 9.32 9.21 -2.10
C HIS A 260 9.74 10.13 -3.24
N SER A 261 10.00 9.54 -4.39
CA SER A 261 10.27 10.31 -5.58
C SER A 261 9.01 10.99 -6.14
N SER A 262 9.24 12.09 -6.86
CA SER A 262 8.19 12.70 -7.68
C SER A 262 7.78 11.80 -8.85
N VAL A 263 6.55 11.94 -9.34
CA VAL A 263 6.05 11.18 -10.51
C VAL A 263 6.88 11.47 -11.77
N PRO A 264 7.21 12.74 -12.09
CA PRO A 264 8.10 13.02 -13.22
C PRO A 264 9.46 12.33 -13.13
N PHE A 265 10.06 12.31 -11.94
CA PHE A 265 11.31 11.58 -11.72
C PHE A 265 11.16 10.08 -11.93
N GLY A 266 10.05 9.49 -11.43
CA GLY A 266 9.72 8.08 -11.61
C GLY A 266 9.63 7.69 -13.09
N PHE A 267 8.91 8.46 -13.89
CA PHE A 267 8.79 8.20 -15.35
C PHE A 267 10.10 8.43 -16.09
N LYS A 268 10.83 9.52 -15.79
CA LYS A 268 12.13 9.83 -16.44
C LYS A 268 13.16 8.72 -16.23
N ASN A 269 13.07 8.01 -15.12
CA ASN A 269 14.03 6.96 -14.74
C ASN A 269 13.41 5.56 -14.73
N ALA A 270 12.32 5.34 -15.50
CA ALA A 270 11.57 4.08 -15.50
C ALA A 270 12.42 2.84 -15.84
N GLU A 271 13.46 3.02 -16.67
CA GLU A 271 14.36 1.95 -17.10
C GLU A 271 15.54 1.72 -16.14
N LYS A 272 15.77 2.64 -15.20
CA LYS A 272 16.87 2.51 -14.23
C LYS A 272 16.49 1.57 -13.09
N SER A 273 17.46 0.86 -12.58
CA SER A 273 17.33 0.12 -11.33
C SER A 273 17.17 1.07 -10.13
N PRO A 274 16.57 0.62 -9.04
CA PRO A 274 16.50 1.41 -7.82
C PRO A 274 17.86 1.85 -7.28
N ALA A 275 18.88 1.03 -7.42
CA ALA A 275 20.25 1.34 -6.99
C ALA A 275 20.87 2.51 -7.78
N GLU A 276 20.56 2.64 -9.08
CA GLU A 276 21.07 3.74 -9.91
C GLU A 276 20.44 5.09 -9.58
N VAL A 277 19.22 5.12 -9.05
CA VAL A 277 18.52 6.38 -8.71
C VAL A 277 18.77 6.82 -7.26
N LEU A 278 19.14 5.90 -6.39
CA LEU A 278 19.35 6.16 -4.96
C LEU A 278 20.34 7.32 -4.69
N PRO A 279 21.51 7.41 -5.34
CA PRO A 279 22.44 8.53 -5.10
C PRO A 279 21.81 9.90 -5.38
N THR A 280 20.97 10.01 -6.43
CA THR A 280 20.27 11.26 -6.74
C THR A 280 19.26 11.61 -5.66
N MET A 281 18.51 10.62 -5.14
CA MET A 281 17.54 10.84 -4.07
C MET A 281 18.22 11.26 -2.77
N LEU A 282 19.39 10.68 -2.44
CA LEU A 282 20.19 11.07 -1.27
C LEU A 282 20.77 12.48 -1.40
N ALA A 283 21.25 12.86 -2.58
CA ALA A 283 21.73 14.22 -2.83
C ALA A 283 20.61 15.28 -2.71
N ASP A 284 19.39 14.93 -3.08
CA ASP A 284 18.24 15.82 -2.87
C ASP A 284 17.75 15.80 -1.40
N LEU A 285 17.94 14.71 -0.67
CA LEU A 285 17.71 14.68 0.78
C LEU A 285 18.60 15.68 1.52
N ASP A 286 19.88 15.78 1.17
CA ASP A 286 20.80 16.74 1.80
C ASP A 286 20.37 18.21 1.60
N LYS A 287 19.62 18.51 0.54
CA LYS A 287 19.01 19.84 0.35
C LYS A 287 17.77 20.05 1.25
N VAL A 288 17.08 19.00 1.63
CA VAL A 288 15.87 19.06 2.51
C VAL A 288 16.27 19.08 3.98
N VAL A 289 17.29 18.30 4.36
CA VAL A 289 17.86 18.25 5.71
C VAL A 289 19.39 18.32 5.57
N PRO A 290 19.96 19.54 5.50
CA PRO A 290 21.41 19.72 5.31
C PRO A 290 22.22 19.17 6.47
N GLY A 291 23.37 18.61 6.14
CA GLY A 291 24.37 18.19 7.13
C GLY A 291 24.07 16.85 7.80
N LEU A 292 23.20 16.03 7.24
CA LEU A 292 23.03 14.64 7.71
C LEU A 292 24.35 13.86 7.52
N PRO A 293 24.70 12.97 8.46
CA PRO A 293 25.83 12.07 8.29
C PRO A 293 25.55 11.06 7.15
N ALA A 294 26.58 10.35 6.74
CA ALA A 294 26.37 9.23 5.84
C ALA A 294 25.42 8.20 6.49
N PRO A 295 24.42 7.71 5.77
CA PRO A 295 23.53 6.68 6.30
C PRO A 295 24.30 5.37 6.55
N THR A 296 23.92 4.64 7.61
CA THR A 296 24.45 3.29 7.88
C THR A 296 24.01 2.29 6.84
N HIS A 297 22.80 2.49 6.33
CA HIS A 297 22.22 1.71 5.24
C HIS A 297 21.21 2.53 4.46
N ALA A 298 21.13 2.30 3.15
CA ALA A 298 20.08 2.86 2.32
C ALA A 298 19.72 1.89 1.19
N VAL A 299 18.42 1.72 0.96
CA VAL A 299 17.91 0.86 -0.10
C VAL A 299 16.73 1.53 -0.78
N ALA A 300 16.69 1.46 -2.10
CA ALA A 300 15.54 1.94 -2.87
C ALA A 300 14.74 0.79 -3.46
N SER A 301 13.47 1.04 -3.66
CA SER A 301 12.51 0.17 -4.34
C SER A 301 11.79 0.95 -5.45
N ARG A 302 11.19 0.24 -6.40
CA ARG A 302 10.42 0.85 -7.48
C ARG A 302 8.95 0.43 -7.42
N TRP A 303 8.08 1.41 -7.30
CA TRP A 303 6.65 1.26 -7.43
C TRP A 303 6.21 1.50 -8.87
N LYS A 304 6.19 0.42 -9.68
CA LYS A 304 5.73 0.49 -11.09
C LYS A 304 4.25 0.82 -11.21
N ILE A 305 3.47 0.40 -10.22
CA ILE A 305 2.01 0.58 -10.15
C ILE A 305 1.72 1.27 -8.81
N SER A 306 1.97 2.60 -8.75
CA SER A 306 1.82 3.35 -7.51
C SER A 306 0.37 3.77 -7.27
N GLN A 307 -0.13 4.74 -8.02
CA GLN A 307 -1.49 5.24 -7.87
C GLN A 307 -2.07 5.75 -9.18
N VAL A 308 -3.40 5.76 -9.29
CA VAL A 308 -4.13 6.46 -10.36
C VAL A 308 -4.51 7.84 -9.83
N PRO A 309 -4.16 8.95 -10.55
CA PRO A 309 -4.38 10.32 -10.07
C PRO A 309 -5.84 10.69 -9.81
N ALA A 310 -6.76 10.13 -10.59
CA ALA A 310 -8.20 10.31 -10.40
C ALA A 310 -8.96 9.09 -10.95
N PRO A 311 -10.04 8.66 -10.30
CA PRO A 311 -10.91 7.62 -10.84
C PRO A 311 -11.62 8.12 -12.09
N GLU A 312 -11.82 7.24 -13.08
CA GLU A 312 -12.69 7.54 -14.20
C GLU A 312 -14.15 7.51 -13.75
N ALA A 313 -14.91 8.54 -14.15
CA ALA A 313 -16.33 8.63 -13.84
C ALA A 313 -17.11 7.44 -14.45
N GLU A 314 -16.68 6.96 -15.62
CA GLU A 314 -17.26 5.82 -16.32
C GLU A 314 -17.13 4.48 -15.58
N MET A 315 -16.15 4.37 -14.66
CA MET A 315 -15.99 3.19 -13.83
C MET A 315 -16.85 3.23 -12.56
N ARG A 316 -17.50 4.38 -12.30
CA ARG A 316 -18.47 4.49 -11.21
C ARG A 316 -19.80 3.88 -11.66
N GLY A 317 -20.14 2.72 -11.13
CA GLY A 317 -21.40 2.07 -11.41
C GLY A 317 -21.34 0.88 -12.38
N VAL A 318 -20.15 0.38 -12.70
CA VAL A 318 -20.02 -0.96 -13.31
C VAL A 318 -20.40 -1.98 -12.23
N THR A 319 -21.70 -2.28 -12.19
CA THR A 319 -22.23 -3.37 -11.36
C THR A 319 -22.35 -4.60 -12.24
N GLY A 320 -21.84 -5.74 -11.76
CA GLY A 320 -22.01 -7.03 -12.43
C GLY A 320 -20.76 -7.66 -13.02
N LEU A 321 -19.59 -7.38 -12.47
CA LEU A 321 -18.41 -8.25 -12.61
C LEU A 321 -18.35 -9.28 -11.49
#